data_cbbea9eb79a8bf5dd400eb5bb25b2d3d
#
_entry.id   cbbea9eb79a8bf5dd400eb5bb25b2d3d
#
_cell.length_a   1.000
_cell.length_b   1.000
_cell.length_c   1.000
_cell.angle_alpha   90.00
_cell.angle_beta   90.00
_cell.angle_gamma   90.00
#
_symmetry.space_group_name_H-M   'P 1'
#
loop_
_entity.id
_entity.type
_entity.pdbx_description
1 polymer ?
#
loop_
_entity_poly.entity_id
_entity_poly.type
_entity_poly.pdbx_seq_one_letter_code
_entity_poly.pdbx_strand_id
1 'polypeptide(L)'
;ELRTEAPMLNLRFFQNSTFSWSTSTRLLGFVGGSATFFLMPIFVQSFMGYDQRSAGMIMFVGALGMGLASQFSGRLSDKYGFRKFTFIGLGTLVVSNVWFSFFVKDSSLVIVMSVLFANGLGMGLWMAPNMSATLSTVGRGDYGSMSAFLNLVRNVGSVIGQALTAAIIAGIMLSRGAEV
;
A
#
# COMPACT_ATOMS: atom_id res chain seq x y z
N GLU A 1 15.31 24.67 -1.75
CA GLU A 1 16.07 23.43 -1.94
C GLU A 1 17.10 23.58 -3.09
N LEU A 2 16.74 24.09 -4.27
CA LEU A 2 17.65 24.27 -5.42
C LEU A 2 18.76 25.32 -5.21
N ARG A 3 18.66 26.16 -4.18
CA ARG A 3 19.59 27.27 -3.87
C ARG A 3 20.27 27.13 -2.50
N THR A 4 20.07 26.04 -1.79
CA THR A 4 20.59 25.81 -0.44
C THR A 4 21.86 24.96 -0.54
N GLU A 5 22.93 25.36 0.17
CA GLU A 5 24.22 24.65 0.18
C GLU A 5 24.13 23.23 0.78
N ALA A 6 23.13 22.98 1.66
CA ALA A 6 22.82 21.67 2.24
C ALA A 6 21.31 21.38 2.13
N PRO A 7 20.81 20.97 0.96
CA PRO A 7 19.39 20.67 0.78
C PRO A 7 18.99 19.41 1.56
N MET A 8 17.86 19.44 2.26
CA MET A 8 17.31 18.27 2.96
C MET A 8 16.97 17.13 2.00
N LEU A 9 16.62 17.46 0.74
CA LEU A 9 16.38 16.52 -0.33
C LEU A 9 17.07 17.01 -1.61
N ASN A 10 18.01 16.23 -2.11
CA ASN A 10 18.67 16.55 -3.38
C ASN A 10 17.76 16.17 -4.55
N LEU A 11 17.09 17.14 -5.19
CA LEU A 11 16.19 16.94 -6.31
C LEU A 11 16.86 16.28 -7.53
N ARG A 12 18.20 16.24 -7.59
CA ARG A 12 18.92 15.53 -8.64
C ARG A 12 18.66 14.02 -8.63
N PHE A 13 18.21 13.44 -7.50
CA PHE A 13 17.84 12.03 -7.45
C PHE A 13 16.69 11.70 -8.40
N PHE A 14 15.81 12.64 -8.71
CA PHE A 14 14.73 12.45 -9.69
C PHE A 14 15.24 12.30 -11.13
N GLN A 15 16.47 12.66 -11.42
CA GLN A 15 17.10 12.41 -12.73
C GLN A 15 17.46 10.92 -12.90
N ASN A 16 17.57 10.17 -11.79
CA ASN A 16 17.76 8.72 -11.84
C ASN A 16 16.42 8.04 -12.13
N SER A 17 16.34 7.36 -13.26
CA SER A 17 15.11 6.65 -13.69
C SER A 17 14.63 5.63 -12.65
N THR A 18 15.54 4.86 -12.03
CA THR A 18 15.19 3.89 -10.99
C THR A 18 14.56 4.57 -9.79
N PHE A 19 15.11 5.68 -9.34
CA PHE A 19 14.57 6.48 -8.24
C PHE A 19 13.17 7.00 -8.56
N SER A 20 13.00 7.64 -9.71
CA SER A 20 11.71 8.23 -10.13
C SER A 20 10.62 7.17 -10.27
N TRP A 21 10.92 6.05 -10.92
CA TRP A 21 9.98 4.94 -11.05
C TRP A 21 9.63 4.31 -9.71
N SER A 22 10.61 4.06 -8.84
CA SER A 22 10.36 3.48 -7.52
C SER A 22 9.53 4.41 -6.63
N THR A 23 9.78 5.72 -6.68
CA THR A 23 9.01 6.72 -5.92
C THR A 23 7.59 6.87 -6.46
N SER A 24 7.42 6.90 -7.79
CA SER A 24 6.09 6.96 -8.40
C SER A 24 5.25 5.71 -8.12
N THR A 25 5.84 4.52 -8.26
CA THR A 25 5.14 3.27 -7.92
C THR A 25 4.82 3.20 -6.43
N ARG A 26 5.66 3.78 -5.57
CA ARG A 26 5.39 3.90 -4.14
C ARG A 26 4.19 4.78 -3.85
N LEU A 27 4.14 5.98 -4.44
CA LEU A 27 3.00 6.89 -4.29
C LEU A 27 1.70 6.22 -4.74
N LEU A 28 1.66 5.72 -5.98
CA LEU A 28 0.47 5.09 -6.56
C LEU A 28 0.06 3.82 -5.82
N GLY A 29 1.02 3.01 -5.38
CA GLY A 29 0.76 1.80 -4.61
C GLY A 29 0.11 2.11 -3.26
N PHE A 30 0.51 3.19 -2.58
CA PHE A 30 -0.13 3.61 -1.34
C PHE A 30 -1.46 4.31 -1.57
N VAL A 31 -1.65 5.05 -2.67
CA VAL A 31 -2.97 5.58 -3.05
C VAL A 31 -3.98 4.43 -3.22
N GLY A 32 -3.64 3.41 -4.00
CA GLY A 32 -4.53 2.25 -4.22
C GLY A 32 -4.68 1.35 -3.00
N GLY A 33 -3.57 1.05 -2.30
CA GLY A 33 -3.57 0.13 -1.15
C GLY A 33 -4.27 0.68 0.08
N SER A 34 -4.26 2.00 0.29
CA SER A 34 -4.88 2.62 1.47
C SER A 34 -6.41 2.50 1.49
N ALA A 35 -7.05 2.37 0.33
CA ALA A 35 -8.50 2.14 0.23
C ALA A 35 -8.92 0.89 1.01
N THR A 36 -8.19 -0.22 0.86
CA THR A 36 -8.47 -1.46 1.59
C THR A 36 -8.36 -1.29 3.11
N PHE A 37 -7.30 -0.63 3.58
CA PHE A 37 -7.12 -0.38 5.01
C PHE A 37 -8.20 0.52 5.61
N PHE A 38 -8.77 1.42 4.81
CA PHE A 38 -9.85 2.29 5.22
C PHE A 38 -11.22 1.58 5.20
N LEU A 39 -11.50 0.84 4.13
CA LEU A 39 -12.83 0.22 3.90
C LEU A 39 -13.05 -1.07 4.68
N MET A 40 -12.02 -1.90 4.83
CA MET A 40 -12.20 -3.23 5.43
C MET A 40 -12.68 -3.22 6.88
N PRO A 41 -12.17 -2.37 7.79
CA PRO A 41 -12.73 -2.28 9.13
C PRO A 41 -14.20 -1.91 9.13
N ILE A 42 -14.60 -0.97 8.26
CA ILE A 42 -16.00 -0.54 8.11
C ILE A 42 -16.85 -1.69 7.58
N PHE A 43 -16.38 -2.38 6.54
CA PHE A 43 -17.07 -3.54 5.96
C PHE A 43 -17.29 -4.65 6.98
N VAL A 44 -16.23 -5.05 7.69
CA VAL A 44 -16.31 -6.16 8.66
C VAL A 44 -17.21 -5.81 9.85
N GLN A 45 -17.15 -4.58 10.36
CA GLN A 45 -17.94 -4.16 11.51
C GLN A 45 -19.39 -3.78 11.13
N SER A 46 -19.56 -2.91 10.13
CA SER A 46 -20.89 -2.35 9.81
C SER A 46 -21.73 -3.24 8.90
N PHE A 47 -21.12 -3.99 7.98
CA PHE A 47 -21.87 -4.84 7.04
C PHE A 47 -21.92 -6.29 7.48
N MET A 48 -20.81 -6.86 7.95
CA MET A 48 -20.78 -8.25 8.42
C MET A 48 -21.24 -8.40 9.89
N GLY A 49 -21.28 -7.29 10.66
CA GLY A 49 -21.77 -7.29 12.05
C GLY A 49 -20.79 -7.86 13.07
N TYR A 50 -19.49 -7.97 12.74
CA TYR A 50 -18.49 -8.42 13.69
C TYR A 50 -18.14 -7.32 14.70
N ASP A 51 -17.89 -7.70 15.95
CA ASP A 51 -17.40 -6.82 16.99
C ASP A 51 -15.96 -6.35 16.70
N GLN A 52 -15.53 -5.28 17.36
CA GLN A 52 -14.23 -4.66 17.16
C GLN A 52 -13.05 -5.63 17.36
N ARG A 53 -13.17 -6.56 18.32
CA ARG A 53 -12.13 -7.56 18.61
C ARG A 53 -11.98 -8.55 17.46
N SER A 54 -13.08 -9.08 16.97
CA SER A 54 -13.11 -10.01 15.83
C SER A 54 -12.64 -9.33 14.56
N ALA A 55 -13.04 -8.08 14.31
CA ALA A 55 -12.55 -7.29 13.18
C ALA A 55 -11.02 -7.11 13.23
N GLY A 56 -10.45 -6.84 14.41
CA GLY A 56 -9.00 -6.77 14.59
C GLY A 56 -8.30 -8.08 14.25
N MET A 57 -8.84 -9.23 14.67
CA MET A 57 -8.30 -10.55 14.34
C MET A 57 -8.38 -10.86 12.83
N ILE A 58 -9.46 -10.48 12.18
CA ILE A 58 -9.62 -10.63 10.73
C ILE A 58 -8.58 -9.77 9.99
N MET A 59 -8.40 -8.52 10.40
CA MET A 59 -7.41 -7.62 9.80
C MET A 59 -5.96 -8.10 10.03
N PHE A 60 -5.70 -8.78 11.15
CA PHE A 60 -4.39 -9.34 11.46
C PHE A 60 -3.91 -10.35 10.41
N VAL A 61 -4.82 -11.06 9.75
CA VAL A 61 -4.50 -12.00 8.66
C VAL A 61 -3.77 -11.29 7.51
N GLY A 62 -4.18 -10.08 7.15
CA GLY A 62 -3.47 -9.26 6.17
C GLY A 62 -2.07 -8.86 6.64
N ALA A 63 -1.93 -8.49 7.92
CA ALA A 63 -0.62 -8.16 8.51
C ALA A 63 0.33 -9.37 8.51
N LEU A 64 -0.17 -10.58 8.77
CA LEU A 64 0.59 -11.82 8.66
C LEU A 64 1.09 -12.05 7.23
N GLY A 65 0.22 -11.90 6.22
CA GLY A 65 0.60 -12.00 4.82
C GLY A 65 1.72 -11.03 4.46
N MET A 66 1.60 -9.77 4.88
CA MET A 66 2.62 -8.75 4.64
C MET A 66 3.95 -9.08 5.33
N GLY A 67 3.92 -9.51 6.58
CA GLY A 67 5.11 -9.88 7.35
C GLY A 67 5.85 -11.05 6.71
N LEU A 68 5.14 -12.12 6.35
CA LEU A 68 5.72 -13.28 5.68
C LEU A 68 6.34 -12.90 4.33
N ALA A 69 5.59 -12.21 3.47
CA ALA A 69 6.06 -11.83 2.16
C ALA A 69 7.28 -10.90 2.21
N SER A 70 7.32 -9.94 3.14
CA SER A 70 8.41 -8.98 3.25
C SER A 70 9.75 -9.62 3.63
N GLN A 71 9.73 -10.65 4.47
CA GLN A 71 10.94 -11.39 4.87
C GLN A 71 11.59 -12.13 3.70
N PHE A 72 10.77 -12.74 2.84
CA PHE A 72 11.27 -13.47 1.69
C PHE A 72 11.59 -12.56 0.50
N SER A 73 10.73 -11.56 0.24
CA SER A 73 10.87 -10.68 -0.91
C SER A 73 12.14 -9.84 -0.87
N GLY A 74 12.58 -9.37 0.31
CA GLY A 74 13.81 -8.61 0.45
C GLY A 74 15.02 -9.43 -0.05
N ARG A 75 15.23 -10.63 0.51
CA ARG A 75 16.36 -11.49 0.15
C ARG A 75 16.30 -12.00 -1.29
N LEU A 76 15.11 -12.36 -1.78
CA LEU A 76 14.93 -12.87 -3.13
C LEU A 76 15.08 -11.75 -4.17
N SER A 77 14.65 -10.54 -3.87
CA SER A 77 14.78 -9.41 -4.79
C SER A 77 16.23 -9.00 -5.05
N ASP A 78 17.11 -9.18 -4.06
CA ASP A 78 18.54 -8.94 -4.21
C ASP A 78 19.17 -9.95 -5.21
N LYS A 79 18.64 -11.18 -5.27
CA LYS A 79 19.13 -12.23 -6.17
C LYS A 79 18.51 -12.20 -7.55
N TYR A 80 17.19 -11.96 -7.64
CA TYR A 80 16.42 -12.09 -8.90
C TYR A 80 15.99 -10.74 -9.49
N GLY A 81 16.35 -9.64 -8.87
CA GLY A 81 16.01 -8.28 -9.28
C GLY A 81 14.66 -7.80 -8.72
N PHE A 82 14.63 -6.57 -8.26
CA PHE A 82 13.48 -5.95 -7.59
C PHE A 82 12.24 -5.78 -8.49
N ARG A 83 12.43 -5.62 -9.81
CA ARG A 83 11.34 -5.35 -10.76
C ARG A 83 10.29 -6.46 -10.77
N LYS A 84 10.71 -7.72 -10.79
CA LYS A 84 9.79 -8.88 -10.81
C LYS A 84 8.89 -8.88 -9.58
N PHE A 85 9.46 -8.70 -8.40
CA PHE A 85 8.73 -8.67 -7.13
C PHE A 85 7.78 -7.48 -7.05
N THR A 86 8.19 -6.31 -7.56
CA THR A 86 7.33 -5.13 -7.64
C THR A 86 6.12 -5.41 -8.53
N PHE A 87 6.29 -5.99 -9.72
CA PHE A 87 5.18 -6.32 -10.62
C PHE A 87 4.25 -7.39 -10.03
N ILE A 88 4.80 -8.46 -9.46
CA ILE A 88 4.00 -9.51 -8.82
C ILE A 88 3.22 -8.93 -7.63
N GLY A 89 3.89 -8.17 -6.76
CA GLY A 89 3.26 -7.57 -5.60
C GLY A 89 2.14 -6.59 -5.96
N LEU A 90 2.39 -5.66 -6.89
CA LEU A 90 1.36 -4.73 -7.36
C LEU A 90 0.24 -5.44 -8.11
N GLY A 91 0.55 -6.46 -8.92
CA GLY A 91 -0.46 -7.30 -9.58
C GLY A 91 -1.35 -8.02 -8.58
N THR A 92 -0.78 -8.60 -7.52
CA THR A 92 -1.53 -9.23 -6.44
C THR A 92 -2.44 -8.22 -5.72
N LEU A 93 -1.95 -6.98 -5.49
CA LEU A 93 -2.77 -5.91 -4.91
C LEU A 93 -3.95 -5.55 -5.82
N VAL A 94 -3.72 -5.40 -7.12
CA VAL A 94 -4.80 -5.10 -8.07
C VAL A 94 -5.85 -6.21 -8.08
N VAL A 95 -5.43 -7.47 -8.18
CA VAL A 95 -6.34 -8.63 -8.16
C VAL A 95 -7.13 -8.68 -6.86
N SER A 96 -6.46 -8.51 -5.71
CA SER A 96 -7.14 -8.49 -4.40
C SER A 96 -8.15 -7.35 -4.29
N ASN A 97 -7.81 -6.13 -4.75
CA ASN A 97 -8.73 -4.99 -4.71
C ASN A 97 -9.92 -5.17 -5.65
N VAL A 98 -9.70 -5.74 -6.83
CA VAL A 98 -10.80 -6.11 -7.75
C VAL A 98 -11.70 -7.16 -7.08
N TRP A 99 -11.12 -8.15 -6.40
CA TRP A 99 -11.91 -9.15 -5.69
C TRP A 99 -12.74 -8.54 -4.56
N PHE A 100 -12.23 -7.56 -3.83
CA PHE A 100 -13.00 -6.83 -2.82
C PHE A 100 -14.25 -6.15 -3.39
N SER A 101 -14.25 -5.72 -4.65
CA SER A 101 -15.43 -5.10 -5.27
C SER A 101 -16.64 -6.04 -5.41
N PHE A 102 -16.42 -7.35 -5.32
CA PHE A 102 -17.48 -8.37 -5.37
C PHE A 102 -18.00 -8.79 -3.98
N PHE A 103 -17.44 -8.23 -2.91
CA PHE A 103 -17.89 -8.58 -1.56
C PHE A 103 -19.26 -7.99 -1.27
N VAL A 104 -20.14 -8.84 -0.68
CA VAL A 104 -21.46 -8.51 -0.21
C VAL A 104 -21.60 -8.92 1.26
N LYS A 105 -22.68 -8.50 1.92
CA LYS A 105 -22.91 -8.77 3.35
C LYS A 105 -22.77 -10.25 3.72
N ASP A 106 -23.20 -11.15 2.82
CA ASP A 106 -23.19 -12.60 3.04
C ASP A 106 -21.92 -13.29 2.52
N SER A 107 -20.86 -12.50 2.24
CA SER A 107 -19.57 -13.08 1.82
C SER A 107 -18.98 -13.96 2.91
N SER A 108 -18.50 -15.15 2.53
CA SER A 108 -17.87 -16.07 3.47
C SER A 108 -16.64 -15.43 4.13
N LEU A 109 -16.55 -15.52 5.47
CA LEU A 109 -15.41 -15.02 6.24
C LEU A 109 -14.08 -15.58 5.73
N VAL A 110 -14.06 -16.86 5.33
CA VAL A 110 -12.85 -17.52 4.79
C VAL A 110 -12.37 -16.82 3.51
N ILE A 111 -13.30 -16.42 2.64
CA ILE A 111 -12.96 -15.70 1.40
C ILE A 111 -12.40 -14.31 1.75
N VAL A 112 -13.04 -13.59 2.65
CA VAL A 112 -12.58 -12.26 3.12
C VAL A 112 -11.17 -12.35 3.69
N MET A 113 -10.92 -13.31 4.57
CA MET A 113 -9.57 -13.55 5.16
C MET A 113 -8.54 -13.94 4.09
N SER A 114 -8.91 -14.78 3.12
CA SER A 114 -8.01 -15.20 2.04
C SER A 114 -7.60 -14.01 1.15
N VAL A 115 -8.54 -13.13 0.83
CA VAL A 115 -8.27 -11.95 0.01
C VAL A 115 -7.45 -10.90 0.81
N LEU A 116 -7.73 -10.74 2.11
CA LEU A 116 -6.90 -9.92 2.99
C LEU A 116 -5.47 -10.46 3.08
N PHE A 117 -5.31 -11.77 3.21
CA PHE A 117 -3.99 -12.39 3.22
C PHE A 117 -3.24 -12.16 1.91
N ALA A 118 -3.90 -12.36 0.76
CA ALA A 118 -3.34 -12.10 -0.56
C ALA A 118 -2.97 -10.62 -0.74
N ASN A 119 -3.81 -9.70 -0.26
CA ASN A 119 -3.50 -8.26 -0.26
C ASN A 119 -2.25 -7.96 0.56
N GLY A 120 -2.16 -8.54 1.77
CA GLY A 120 -0.96 -8.45 2.60
C GLY A 120 0.30 -9.01 1.93
N LEU A 121 0.20 -10.19 1.30
CA LEU A 121 1.30 -10.75 0.51
C LEU A 121 1.75 -9.79 -0.60
N GLY A 122 0.80 -9.21 -1.35
CA GLY A 122 1.09 -8.22 -2.39
C GLY A 122 1.86 -7.01 -1.86
N MET A 123 1.43 -6.47 -0.72
CA MET A 123 2.13 -5.36 -0.03
C MET A 123 3.56 -5.74 0.37
N GLY A 124 3.75 -6.89 1.01
CA GLY A 124 5.06 -7.35 1.43
C GLY A 124 6.01 -7.65 0.27
N LEU A 125 5.50 -8.25 -0.81
CA LEU A 125 6.29 -8.54 -2.02
C LEU A 125 6.78 -7.29 -2.73
N TRP A 126 6.00 -6.21 -2.70
CA TRP A 126 6.34 -4.96 -3.38
C TRP A 126 7.13 -3.98 -2.49
N MET A 127 6.74 -3.81 -1.23
CA MET A 127 7.20 -2.71 -0.39
C MET A 127 8.68 -2.81 -0.02
N ALA A 128 9.15 -4.01 0.35
CA ALA A 128 10.54 -4.24 0.73
C ALA A 128 11.52 -4.07 -0.46
N PRO A 129 11.29 -4.71 -1.62
CA PRO A 129 12.15 -4.50 -2.79
C PRO A 129 12.14 -3.06 -3.31
N ASN A 130 11.00 -2.38 -3.28
CA ASN A 130 10.88 -0.99 -3.69
C ASN A 130 11.72 -0.06 -2.79
N MET A 131 11.71 -0.31 -1.48
CA MET A 131 12.53 0.44 -0.52
C MET A 131 14.03 0.23 -0.79
N SER A 132 14.45 -1.02 -0.93
CA SER A 132 15.84 -1.39 -1.24
C SER A 132 16.31 -0.77 -2.56
N ALA A 133 15.49 -0.86 -3.61
CA ALA A 133 15.80 -0.28 -4.92
C ALA A 133 15.98 1.24 -4.86
N THR A 134 15.14 1.94 -4.09
CA THR A 134 15.28 3.40 -3.95
C THR A 134 16.54 3.77 -3.16
N LEU A 135 16.80 3.08 -2.05
CA LEU A 135 17.98 3.34 -1.23
C LEU A 135 19.28 3.01 -1.96
N SER A 136 19.29 2.04 -2.87
CA SER A 136 20.49 1.73 -3.67
C SER A 136 20.90 2.84 -4.66
N THR A 137 20.02 3.82 -4.91
CA THR A 137 20.31 4.95 -5.81
C THR A 137 20.97 6.15 -5.11
N VAL A 138 21.11 6.11 -3.79
CA VAL A 138 21.63 7.20 -2.98
C VAL A 138 22.84 6.76 -2.17
N GLY A 139 23.69 7.72 -1.76
CA GLY A 139 24.83 7.47 -0.89
C GLY A 139 24.39 7.09 0.54
N ARG A 140 25.24 6.35 1.25
CA ARG A 140 24.94 5.93 2.64
C ARG A 140 24.67 7.10 3.59
N GLY A 141 25.30 8.26 3.34
CA GLY A 141 25.07 9.48 4.12
C GLY A 141 23.66 10.04 3.99
N ASP A 142 22.98 9.75 2.88
CA ASP A 142 21.65 10.27 2.56
C ASP A 142 20.50 9.31 2.96
N TYR A 143 20.83 8.13 3.51
CA TYR A 143 19.81 7.11 3.85
C TYR A 143 18.77 7.62 4.82
N GLY A 144 19.15 8.45 5.80
CA GLY A 144 18.22 9.02 6.77
C GLY A 144 17.19 9.95 6.12
N SER A 145 17.66 10.94 5.36
CA SER A 145 16.83 11.90 4.64
C SER A 145 15.95 11.20 3.59
N MET A 146 16.53 10.22 2.88
CA MET A 146 15.78 9.42 1.90
C MET A 146 14.69 8.58 2.54
N SER A 147 14.96 7.92 3.66
CA SER A 147 13.94 7.16 4.40
C SER A 147 12.82 8.06 4.89
N ALA A 148 13.13 9.26 5.37
CA ALA A 148 12.12 10.26 5.76
C ALA A 148 11.27 10.69 4.56
N PHE A 149 11.89 10.95 3.40
CA PHE A 149 11.20 11.29 2.16
C PHE A 149 10.27 10.15 1.70
N LEU A 150 10.74 8.91 1.70
CA LEU A 150 9.92 7.75 1.33
C LEU A 150 8.73 7.52 2.27
N ASN A 151 8.89 7.86 3.56
CA ASN A 151 7.77 7.85 4.51
C ASN A 151 6.78 8.99 4.22
N LEU A 152 7.27 10.17 3.85
CA LEU A 152 6.41 11.27 3.40
C LEU A 152 5.58 10.85 2.18
N VAL A 153 6.21 10.30 1.15
CA VAL A 153 5.55 9.79 -0.07
C VAL A 153 4.47 8.75 0.29
N ARG A 154 4.77 7.84 1.21
CA ARG A 154 3.81 6.86 1.72
C ARG A 154 2.61 7.55 2.37
N ASN A 155 2.85 8.48 3.28
CA ASN A 155 1.79 9.14 4.03
C ASN A 155 0.91 9.99 3.11
N VAL A 156 1.51 10.75 2.19
CA VAL A 156 0.79 11.53 1.18
C VAL A 156 -0.07 10.61 0.30
N GLY A 157 0.51 9.51 -0.20
CA GLY A 157 -0.24 8.53 -0.98
C GLY A 157 -1.41 7.93 -0.22
N SER A 158 -1.20 7.58 1.05
CA SER A 158 -2.26 7.01 1.90
C SER A 158 -3.39 8.03 2.16
N VAL A 159 -3.06 9.27 2.48
CA VAL A 159 -4.06 10.33 2.71
C VAL A 159 -4.87 10.60 1.44
N ILE A 160 -4.21 10.72 0.29
CA ILE A 160 -4.90 10.92 -0.99
C ILE A 160 -5.84 9.74 -1.27
N GLY A 161 -5.37 8.50 -1.11
CA GLY A 161 -6.17 7.31 -1.36
C GLY A 161 -7.38 7.19 -0.45
N GLN A 162 -7.22 7.48 0.85
CA GLN A 162 -8.33 7.50 1.81
C GLN A 162 -9.34 8.60 1.49
N ALA A 163 -8.87 9.80 1.17
CA ALA A 163 -9.73 10.93 0.80
C ALA A 163 -10.53 10.64 -0.48
N LEU A 164 -9.88 10.08 -1.51
CA LEU A 164 -10.56 9.66 -2.74
C LEU A 164 -11.62 8.59 -2.46
N THR A 165 -11.28 7.61 -1.63
CA THR A 165 -12.20 6.54 -1.25
C THR A 165 -13.41 7.10 -0.51
N ALA A 166 -13.22 7.98 0.47
CA ALA A 166 -14.31 8.63 1.20
C ALA A 166 -15.18 9.49 0.28
N ALA A 167 -14.57 10.25 -0.64
CA ALA A 167 -15.29 11.09 -1.60
C ALA A 167 -16.15 10.27 -2.58
N ILE A 168 -15.62 9.13 -3.06
CA ILE A 168 -16.38 8.22 -3.94
C ILE A 168 -17.57 7.63 -3.21
N ILE A 169 -17.39 7.17 -1.95
CA ILE A 169 -18.49 6.62 -1.16
C ILE A 169 -19.56 7.68 -0.91
N ALA A 170 -19.17 8.88 -0.46
CA ALA A 170 -20.11 9.97 -0.23
C ALA A 170 -20.88 10.34 -1.51
N GLY A 171 -20.20 10.40 -2.66
CA GLY A 171 -20.83 10.65 -3.95
C GLY A 171 -21.86 9.58 -4.34
N ILE A 172 -21.55 8.30 -4.10
CA ILE A 172 -22.48 7.20 -4.37
C ILE A 172 -23.68 7.25 -3.42
N MET A 173 -23.47 7.54 -2.13
CA MET A 173 -24.55 7.66 -1.15
C MET A 173 -25.51 8.79 -1.51
N LEU A 174 -24.99 9.97 -1.82
CA LEU A 174 -25.78 11.12 -2.27
C LEU A 174 -26.57 10.81 -3.55
N SER A 175 -25.97 10.16 -4.53
CA SER A 175 -26.63 9.79 -5.78
C SER A 175 -27.77 8.77 -5.60
N ARG A 176 -27.75 8.02 -4.49
CA ARG A 176 -28.79 7.05 -4.13
C ARG A 176 -29.81 7.59 -3.12
N GLY A 177 -29.76 8.89 -2.80
CA GLY A 177 -30.69 9.56 -1.87
C GLY A 177 -30.48 9.16 -0.40
N ALA A 178 -29.29 8.63 -0.04
CA ALA A 178 -28.95 8.38 1.34
C ALA A 178 -28.45 9.70 1.99
N GLU A 179 -28.93 10.02 3.18
CA GLU A 179 -28.37 11.10 3.98
C GLU A 179 -26.96 10.72 4.44
N VAL A 180 -26.03 11.67 4.35
CA VAL A 180 -24.61 11.50 4.71
C VAL A 180 -24.39 11.95 6.14
#